data_91fc011e3f4b8d8ed6b56180e87af134
#
_entry.id   91fc011e3f4b8d8ed6b56180e87af134
#
_cell.length_a   1.000
_cell.length_b   1.000
_cell.length_c   1.000
_cell.angle_alpha   90.00
_cell.angle_beta   90.00
_cell.angle_gamma   90.00
#
_symmetry.space_group_name_H-M   'P 1'
#
loop_
_entity.id
_entity.type
_entity.pdbx_description
1 polymer ?
#
loop_
_entity_poly.entity_id
_entity_poly.type
_entity_poly.pdbx_seq_one_letter_code
_entity_poly.pdbx_strand_id
1 'polypeptide(L)'
;VMVAGVGGVGAAQVKADDEKILGAGIYSASDNFNSYIGKAITNACDGIFKTNIEDGQNDQSTQNNQVDTMLAKGASVVAVSVCDVTAAPTLIQKCKDAGNVPIIFFNKEITDYDVINSYENAYQVTSTGGDYGASIQAQMVIDDWKEHPEMDKNGDGKLQLVYLMGDPGHTASQPRCDYLKSTIEDAGIEIDLLAEDTGMWVTATAKEKMDAWVSKYGDEIECCVAGNDAMALGALSAVEAAGFNTDGEESSKYIPIYGIDALPEILSKIESGEITGSVLQDAKTQGQTIVKMAENLTSGKDAVDGIEGVETEEEAKAVRVPYQAITKDNLDLAKSTYE
;
A
#
# COMPACT_ATOMS: atom_id res chain seq x y z
N VAL A 1 -50.44 -63.36 11.26
CA VAL A 1 -49.91 -62.32 12.18
C VAL A 1 -48.82 -61.56 11.44
N MET A 2 -49.15 -60.36 11.02
CA MET A 2 -48.23 -59.42 10.37
C MET A 2 -47.47 -58.68 11.44
N VAL A 3 -46.13 -58.59 11.27
CA VAL A 3 -45.27 -57.64 12.03
C VAL A 3 -44.73 -56.62 11.04
N ALA A 4 -45.14 -55.35 11.20
CA ALA A 4 -44.69 -54.24 10.45
C ALA A 4 -43.29 -53.75 10.97
N GLY A 5 -42.30 -53.76 10.09
CA GLY A 5 -41.01 -53.18 10.38
C GLY A 5 -41.07 -51.67 10.17
N VAL A 6 -40.77 -50.91 11.21
CA VAL A 6 -40.60 -49.45 11.15
C VAL A 6 -39.19 -49.16 10.67
N GLY A 7 -39.07 -48.69 9.43
CA GLY A 7 -37.82 -48.17 8.90
C GLY A 7 -37.50 -46.82 9.52
N GLY A 8 -36.43 -46.75 10.31
CA GLY A 8 -35.86 -45.50 10.79
C GLY A 8 -35.18 -44.74 9.64
N VAL A 9 -35.76 -43.63 9.29
CA VAL A 9 -35.10 -42.65 8.40
C VAL A 9 -33.99 -41.99 9.20
N GLY A 10 -32.75 -42.43 8.99
CA GLY A 10 -31.57 -41.75 9.50
C GLY A 10 -31.48 -40.34 8.86
N ALA A 11 -31.80 -39.33 9.65
CA ALA A 11 -31.47 -37.96 9.28
C ALA A 11 -29.96 -37.87 9.15
N ALA A 12 -29.46 -37.71 7.93
CA ALA A 12 -28.10 -37.29 7.70
C ALA A 12 -27.95 -35.94 8.38
N GLN A 13 -27.18 -35.88 9.47
CA GLN A 13 -26.68 -34.64 10.01
C GLN A 13 -25.82 -34.04 8.92
N VAL A 14 -26.33 -32.98 8.27
CA VAL A 14 -25.49 -32.03 7.52
C VAL A 14 -24.53 -31.47 8.57
N LYS A 15 -23.26 -31.87 8.52
CA LYS A 15 -22.20 -31.16 9.23
C LYS A 15 -22.31 -29.72 8.73
N ALA A 16 -22.60 -28.81 9.66
CA ALA A 16 -22.36 -27.41 9.39
C ALA A 16 -20.89 -27.33 8.92
N ASP A 17 -20.66 -26.83 7.71
CA ASP A 17 -19.31 -26.47 7.27
C ASP A 17 -18.77 -25.54 8.35
N ASP A 18 -17.72 -25.97 9.05
CA ASP A 18 -17.04 -25.13 10.01
C ASP A 18 -16.59 -23.87 9.24
N GLU A 19 -17.15 -22.72 9.59
CA GLU A 19 -16.91 -21.43 8.94
C GLU A 19 -15.41 -21.15 8.96
N LYS A 20 -14.77 -21.11 7.78
CA LYS A 20 -13.34 -20.89 7.65
C LYS A 20 -12.97 -19.52 8.20
N ILE A 21 -11.85 -19.40 8.90
CA ILE A 21 -11.36 -18.16 9.48
C ILE A 21 -10.12 -17.70 8.72
N LEU A 22 -10.14 -16.47 8.22
CA LEU A 22 -8.96 -15.74 7.80
C LEU A 22 -8.50 -14.86 8.96
N GLY A 23 -7.38 -15.23 9.59
CA GLY A 23 -6.72 -14.36 10.57
C GLY A 23 -6.00 -13.24 9.84
N ALA A 24 -6.42 -11.99 10.01
CA ALA A 24 -5.87 -10.87 9.27
C ALA A 24 -5.40 -9.74 10.20
N GLY A 25 -4.23 -9.17 9.92
CA GLY A 25 -3.67 -8.06 10.68
C GLY A 25 -2.92 -7.05 9.80
N ILE A 26 -3.08 -5.78 10.12
CA ILE A 26 -2.35 -4.66 9.54
C ILE A 26 -1.30 -4.14 10.50
N TYR A 27 -0.19 -3.57 10.00
CA TYR A 27 0.86 -3.10 10.91
C TYR A 27 0.42 -1.88 11.71
N SER A 28 -0.42 -1.00 11.13
CA SER A 28 -0.97 0.16 11.84
C SER A 28 -2.25 0.68 11.16
N ALA A 29 -3.29 0.88 11.95
CA ALA A 29 -4.52 1.53 11.50
C ALA A 29 -4.36 3.06 11.35
N SER A 30 -3.28 3.64 11.85
CA SER A 30 -2.95 5.05 11.63
C SER A 30 -2.36 5.32 10.24
N ASP A 31 -1.93 4.29 9.52
CA ASP A 31 -1.58 4.35 8.11
C ASP A 31 -2.85 4.23 7.26
N ASN A 32 -3.14 5.27 6.47
CA ASN A 32 -4.38 5.33 5.69
C ASN A 32 -4.48 4.18 4.68
N PHE A 33 -3.40 3.88 3.95
CA PHE A 33 -3.40 2.80 2.97
C PHE A 33 -3.65 1.43 3.63
N ASN A 34 -3.01 1.15 4.78
CA ASN A 34 -3.25 -0.08 5.54
C ASN A 34 -4.71 -0.21 5.99
N SER A 35 -5.35 0.89 6.36
CA SER A 35 -6.77 0.88 6.70
C SER A 35 -7.66 0.54 5.50
N TYR A 36 -7.33 1.02 4.30
CA TYR A 36 -8.07 0.69 3.08
C TYR A 36 -7.87 -0.77 2.65
N ILE A 37 -6.64 -1.30 2.72
CA ILE A 37 -6.41 -2.72 2.40
C ILE A 37 -7.11 -3.64 3.43
N GLY A 38 -7.15 -3.26 4.70
CA GLY A 38 -7.91 -3.97 5.73
C GLY A 38 -9.41 -4.01 5.42
N LYS A 39 -10.01 -2.89 4.97
CA LYS A 39 -11.40 -2.85 4.50
C LYS A 39 -11.61 -3.72 3.27
N ALA A 40 -10.68 -3.69 2.30
CA ALA A 40 -10.76 -4.51 1.10
C ALA A 40 -10.72 -6.01 1.41
N ILE A 41 -9.87 -6.43 2.34
CA ILE A 41 -9.85 -7.82 2.85
C ILE A 41 -11.19 -8.17 3.49
N THR A 42 -11.72 -7.33 4.38
CA THR A 42 -13.01 -7.54 5.05
C THR A 42 -14.14 -7.71 4.03
N ASN A 43 -14.23 -6.82 3.04
CA ASN A 43 -15.25 -6.88 2.00
C ASN A 43 -15.13 -8.13 1.13
N ALA A 44 -13.91 -8.51 0.77
CA ALA A 44 -13.64 -9.69 -0.04
C ALA A 44 -13.92 -11.01 0.71
N CYS A 45 -13.87 -11.01 2.04
CA CYS A 45 -14.17 -12.18 2.88
C CYS A 45 -15.67 -12.49 2.96
N ASP A 46 -16.56 -11.56 2.55
CA ASP A 46 -18.01 -11.73 2.72
C ASP A 46 -18.52 -13.02 2.07
N GLY A 47 -19.17 -13.86 2.86
CA GLY A 47 -19.67 -15.18 2.44
C GLY A 47 -18.58 -16.25 2.21
N ILE A 48 -17.30 -15.97 2.43
CA ILE A 48 -16.18 -16.90 2.21
C ILE A 48 -15.46 -17.23 3.51
N PHE A 49 -15.04 -16.21 4.25
CA PHE A 49 -14.33 -16.32 5.52
C PHE A 49 -14.94 -15.45 6.60
N LYS A 50 -14.89 -15.94 7.83
CA LYS A 50 -14.98 -15.06 8.98
C LYS A 50 -13.63 -14.39 9.21
N THR A 51 -13.64 -13.07 9.34
CA THR A 51 -12.40 -12.30 9.58
C THR A 51 -12.66 -11.12 10.52
N ASN A 52 -11.60 -10.70 11.18
CA ASN A 52 -11.50 -9.44 11.90
C ASN A 52 -10.10 -8.90 11.67
N ILE A 53 -9.98 -7.62 11.32
CA ILE A 53 -8.68 -7.00 11.07
C ILE A 53 -8.10 -6.52 12.40
N GLU A 54 -7.01 -7.12 12.82
CA GLU A 54 -6.27 -6.71 14.02
C GLU A 54 -5.29 -5.58 13.68
N ASP A 55 -5.22 -4.56 14.55
CA ASP A 55 -4.28 -3.46 14.42
C ASP A 55 -3.01 -3.76 15.23
N GLY A 56 -1.87 -3.90 14.55
CA GLY A 56 -0.57 -4.13 15.18
C GLY A 56 -0.02 -2.92 15.93
N GLN A 57 -0.62 -1.73 15.78
CA GLN A 57 -0.22 -0.48 16.45
C GLN A 57 1.26 -0.13 16.26
N ASN A 58 1.83 -0.56 15.13
CA ASN A 58 3.25 -0.47 14.80
C ASN A 58 4.17 -1.10 15.89
N ASP A 59 3.66 -2.11 16.61
CA ASP A 59 4.38 -2.86 17.64
C ASP A 59 4.39 -4.36 17.29
N GLN A 60 5.58 -4.88 16.97
CA GLN A 60 5.73 -6.26 16.54
C GLN A 60 5.41 -7.27 17.64
N SER A 61 5.63 -6.93 18.91
CA SER A 61 5.27 -7.79 20.04
C SER A 61 3.75 -7.95 20.15
N THR A 62 3.02 -6.86 20.00
CA THR A 62 1.54 -6.87 19.94
C THR A 62 1.08 -7.74 18.78
N GLN A 63 1.64 -7.55 17.58
CA GLN A 63 1.25 -8.34 16.39
C GLN A 63 1.59 -9.82 16.54
N ASN A 64 2.72 -10.19 17.16
CA ASN A 64 3.05 -11.59 17.45
C ASN A 64 1.99 -12.26 18.32
N ASN A 65 1.48 -11.56 19.36
CA ASN A 65 0.41 -12.06 20.23
C ASN A 65 -0.92 -12.17 19.50
N GLN A 66 -1.20 -11.24 18.57
CA GLN A 66 -2.40 -11.29 17.72
C GLN A 66 -2.37 -12.52 16.82
N VAL A 67 -1.22 -12.82 16.19
CA VAL A 67 -1.06 -14.03 15.36
C VAL A 67 -1.23 -15.30 16.20
N ASP A 68 -0.66 -15.38 17.41
CA ASP A 68 -0.89 -16.50 18.33
C ASP A 68 -2.39 -16.68 18.63
N THR A 69 -3.11 -15.57 18.83
CA THR A 69 -4.55 -15.58 19.09
C THR A 69 -5.35 -16.04 17.85
N MET A 70 -4.98 -15.58 16.65
CA MET A 70 -5.60 -16.02 15.39
C MET A 70 -5.46 -17.53 15.21
N LEU A 71 -4.25 -18.06 15.40
CA LEU A 71 -3.96 -19.49 15.28
C LEU A 71 -4.69 -20.30 16.35
N ALA A 72 -4.74 -19.84 17.60
CA ALA A 72 -5.47 -20.49 18.68
C ALA A 72 -6.99 -20.52 18.44
N LYS A 73 -7.55 -19.55 17.72
CA LYS A 73 -8.95 -19.50 17.29
C LYS A 73 -9.24 -20.38 16.07
N GLY A 74 -8.24 -21.04 15.50
CA GLY A 74 -8.39 -21.94 14.37
C GLY A 74 -8.35 -21.23 13.02
N ALA A 75 -7.57 -20.15 12.87
CA ALA A 75 -7.36 -19.53 11.57
C ALA A 75 -6.90 -20.57 10.54
N SER A 76 -7.61 -20.62 9.41
CA SER A 76 -7.29 -21.52 8.30
C SER A 76 -6.17 -20.97 7.43
N VAL A 77 -6.01 -19.63 7.40
CA VAL A 77 -4.93 -18.86 6.77
C VAL A 77 -4.66 -17.64 7.63
N VAL A 78 -3.43 -17.20 7.69
CA VAL A 78 -3.01 -15.93 8.31
C VAL A 78 -2.58 -14.98 7.21
N ALA A 79 -3.07 -13.74 7.20
CA ALA A 79 -2.63 -12.67 6.30
C ALA A 79 -2.18 -11.47 7.14
N VAL A 80 -0.91 -11.04 6.99
CA VAL A 80 -0.37 -9.96 7.81
C VAL A 80 0.49 -8.99 7.01
N SER A 81 0.27 -7.70 7.25
CA SER A 81 1.26 -6.66 6.97
C SER A 81 2.08 -6.48 8.25
N VAL A 82 3.35 -6.88 8.20
CA VAL A 82 4.19 -6.94 9.41
C VAL A 82 4.58 -5.57 9.94
N CYS A 83 4.67 -5.41 11.26
CA CYS A 83 5.24 -4.20 11.85
C CYS A 83 6.73 -4.10 11.53
N ASP A 84 7.46 -5.21 11.69
CA ASP A 84 8.89 -5.35 11.40
C ASP A 84 9.12 -6.57 10.50
N VAL A 85 9.70 -6.37 9.32
CA VAL A 85 9.97 -7.45 8.35
C VAL A 85 10.91 -8.52 8.89
N THR A 86 11.76 -8.19 9.84
CA THR A 86 12.67 -9.17 10.48
C THR A 86 11.95 -10.19 11.34
N ALA A 87 10.67 -9.98 11.66
CA ALA A 87 9.82 -10.93 12.38
C ALA A 87 9.24 -12.04 11.50
N ALA A 88 9.36 -11.95 10.17
CA ALA A 88 8.79 -12.94 9.25
C ALA A 88 9.17 -14.39 9.57
N PRO A 89 10.44 -14.74 9.90
CA PRO A 89 10.78 -16.10 10.30
C PRO A 89 10.01 -16.59 11.52
N THR A 90 9.80 -15.71 12.52
CA THR A 90 9.03 -16.02 13.74
C THR A 90 7.58 -16.30 13.43
N LEU A 91 6.95 -15.48 12.58
CA LEU A 91 5.55 -15.66 12.19
C LEU A 91 5.36 -16.93 11.35
N ILE A 92 6.28 -17.22 10.43
CA ILE A 92 6.32 -18.48 9.67
C ILE A 92 6.40 -19.67 10.63
N GLN A 93 7.30 -19.62 11.64
CA GLN A 93 7.44 -20.72 12.58
C GLN A 93 6.15 -20.97 13.39
N LYS A 94 5.48 -19.89 13.85
CA LYS A 94 4.17 -20.01 14.53
C LYS A 94 3.12 -20.72 13.65
N CYS A 95 3.06 -20.37 12.36
CA CYS A 95 2.15 -21.01 11.41
C CYS A 95 2.50 -22.49 11.15
N LYS A 96 3.78 -22.84 11.06
CA LYS A 96 4.23 -24.24 10.99
C LYS A 96 3.81 -25.04 12.22
N ASP A 97 4.05 -24.50 13.41
CA ASP A 97 3.75 -25.17 14.69
C ASP A 97 2.25 -25.34 14.93
N ALA A 98 1.43 -24.46 14.36
CA ALA A 98 -0.03 -24.53 14.43
C ALA A 98 -0.68 -25.53 13.45
N GLY A 99 0.12 -26.38 12.81
CA GLY A 99 -0.37 -27.41 11.88
C GLY A 99 -0.22 -27.03 10.41
N ASN A 100 0.84 -26.32 10.07
CA ASN A 100 1.16 -25.87 8.72
C ASN A 100 0.14 -24.89 8.12
N VAL A 101 -0.36 -23.96 8.92
CA VAL A 101 -1.29 -22.92 8.48
C VAL A 101 -0.59 -22.03 7.45
N PRO A 102 -1.17 -21.77 6.26
CA PRO A 102 -0.61 -20.85 5.28
C PRO A 102 -0.52 -19.41 5.83
N ILE A 103 0.53 -18.69 5.41
CA ILE A 103 0.72 -17.28 5.73
C ILE A 103 0.92 -16.46 4.46
N ILE A 104 0.21 -15.35 4.36
CA ILE A 104 0.30 -14.38 3.25
C ILE A 104 0.79 -13.06 3.84
N PHE A 105 2.01 -12.67 3.53
CA PHE A 105 2.51 -11.33 3.84
C PHE A 105 1.99 -10.34 2.82
N PHE A 106 1.70 -9.11 3.23
CA PHE A 106 1.25 -8.08 2.30
C PHE A 106 1.76 -6.69 2.67
N ASN A 107 1.71 -5.76 1.72
CA ASN A 107 2.16 -4.38 1.82
C ASN A 107 3.68 -4.24 2.04
N LYS A 108 4.19 -4.50 3.26
CA LYS A 108 5.64 -4.54 3.52
C LYS A 108 6.22 -5.83 2.98
N GLU A 109 7.00 -5.73 1.91
CA GLU A 109 7.62 -6.89 1.28
C GLU A 109 8.73 -7.49 2.15
N ILE A 110 8.72 -8.82 2.25
CA ILE A 110 9.84 -9.59 2.80
C ILE A 110 10.84 -9.80 1.66
N THR A 111 11.86 -8.97 1.60
CA THR A 111 12.85 -8.96 0.52
C THR A 111 13.93 -10.04 0.67
N ASP A 112 14.06 -10.65 1.84
CA ASP A 112 14.85 -11.86 2.03
C ASP A 112 14.03 -13.07 1.58
N TYR A 113 14.17 -13.43 0.31
CA TYR A 113 13.40 -14.51 -0.30
C TYR A 113 13.76 -15.89 0.25
N ASP A 114 14.92 -16.08 0.86
CA ASP A 114 15.26 -17.32 1.57
C ASP A 114 14.30 -17.53 2.75
N VAL A 115 13.87 -16.46 3.41
CA VAL A 115 12.86 -16.52 4.47
C VAL A 115 11.52 -17.00 3.94
N ILE A 116 11.02 -16.41 2.85
CA ILE A 116 9.75 -16.82 2.23
C ILE A 116 9.84 -18.26 1.72
N ASN A 117 10.93 -18.62 1.06
CA ASN A 117 11.14 -19.95 0.51
C ASN A 117 11.42 -21.03 1.57
N SER A 118 11.69 -20.64 2.83
CA SER A 118 11.83 -21.57 3.96
C SER A 118 10.55 -22.30 4.34
N TYR A 119 9.40 -21.86 3.79
CA TYR A 119 8.08 -22.43 4.04
C TYR A 119 7.26 -22.52 2.76
N GLU A 120 6.82 -23.74 2.40
CA GLU A 120 6.05 -23.95 1.18
C GLU A 120 4.72 -23.17 1.15
N ASN A 121 4.11 -22.95 2.32
CA ASN A 121 2.84 -22.26 2.50
C ASN A 121 2.99 -20.77 2.89
N ALA A 122 4.16 -20.14 2.65
CA ALA A 122 4.35 -18.72 2.77
C ALA A 122 4.28 -18.05 1.40
N TYR A 123 3.54 -16.94 1.32
CA TYR A 123 3.30 -16.17 0.08
C TYR A 123 3.31 -14.69 0.37
N GLN A 124 3.35 -13.87 -0.69
CA GLN A 124 3.27 -12.42 -0.59
C GLN A 124 2.26 -11.84 -1.58
N VAL A 125 1.59 -10.76 -1.19
CA VAL A 125 0.81 -9.87 -2.07
C VAL A 125 1.32 -8.45 -1.88
N THR A 126 1.93 -7.90 -2.92
CA THR A 126 2.52 -6.55 -2.90
C THR A 126 2.17 -5.83 -4.20
N SER A 127 2.75 -4.65 -4.42
CA SER A 127 2.69 -3.97 -5.72
C SER A 127 3.92 -4.30 -6.58
N THR A 128 3.85 -3.95 -7.87
CA THR A 128 4.93 -4.25 -8.83
C THR A 128 6.20 -3.43 -8.56
N GLY A 129 7.34 -4.02 -8.93
CA GLY A 129 8.63 -3.37 -8.99
C GLY A 129 9.31 -3.11 -7.66
N GLY A 130 10.64 -3.06 -7.69
CA GLY A 130 11.46 -2.69 -6.53
C GLY A 130 11.49 -1.19 -6.23
N ASP A 131 10.88 -0.39 -7.10
CA ASP A 131 10.74 1.06 -6.99
C ASP A 131 9.46 1.49 -6.26
N TYR A 132 8.54 0.56 -6.01
CA TYR A 132 7.26 0.80 -5.30
C TYR A 132 6.45 1.98 -5.86
N GLY A 133 6.43 2.13 -7.20
CA GLY A 133 5.68 3.16 -7.92
C GLY A 133 6.42 4.47 -8.12
N ALA A 134 7.65 4.60 -7.63
CA ALA A 134 8.41 5.85 -7.71
C ALA A 134 8.80 6.24 -9.14
N SER A 135 9.08 5.27 -10.02
CA SER A 135 9.38 5.56 -11.43
C SER A 135 8.17 6.12 -12.17
N ILE A 136 6.96 5.66 -11.84
CA ILE A 136 5.72 6.23 -12.38
C ILE A 136 5.51 7.65 -11.84
N GLN A 137 5.74 7.87 -10.57
CA GLN A 137 5.68 9.21 -9.96
C GLN A 137 6.71 10.16 -10.59
N ALA A 138 7.94 9.68 -10.79
CA ALA A 138 8.99 10.43 -11.47
C ALA A 138 8.60 10.77 -12.91
N GLN A 139 7.96 9.86 -13.65
CA GLN A 139 7.53 10.12 -15.02
C GLN A 139 6.51 11.26 -15.09
N MET A 140 5.58 11.37 -14.14
CA MET A 140 4.66 12.52 -14.07
C MET A 140 5.45 13.83 -13.88
N VAL A 141 6.42 13.86 -12.97
CA VAL A 141 7.29 15.04 -12.78
C VAL A 141 8.06 15.39 -14.06
N ILE A 142 8.61 14.39 -14.75
CA ILE A 142 9.36 14.57 -16.00
C ILE A 142 8.48 15.15 -17.13
N ASP A 143 7.25 14.63 -17.24
CA ASP A 143 6.31 15.07 -18.28
C ASP A 143 5.90 16.52 -18.02
N ASP A 144 5.54 16.86 -16.78
CA ASP A 144 5.17 18.23 -16.40
C ASP A 144 6.35 19.20 -16.57
N TRP A 145 7.56 18.83 -16.17
CA TRP A 145 8.76 19.64 -16.38
C TRP A 145 9.00 19.97 -17.85
N LYS A 146 8.73 19.04 -18.75
CA LYS A 146 8.90 19.23 -20.19
C LYS A 146 7.77 20.04 -20.83
N GLU A 147 6.54 19.86 -20.33
CA GLU A 147 5.34 20.51 -20.85
C GLU A 147 5.14 21.93 -20.29
N HIS A 148 5.67 22.19 -19.08
CA HIS A 148 5.51 23.42 -18.32
C HIS A 148 6.86 24.08 -18.00
N PRO A 149 7.48 24.78 -18.99
CA PRO A 149 8.78 25.46 -18.78
C PRO A 149 8.77 26.48 -17.63
N GLU A 150 7.61 26.98 -17.23
CA GLU A 150 7.41 27.87 -16.10
C GLU A 150 7.67 27.21 -14.74
N MET A 151 7.78 25.87 -14.68
CA MET A 151 8.22 25.18 -13.47
C MET A 151 9.65 25.54 -13.08
N ASP A 152 10.52 25.79 -14.06
CA ASP A 152 11.86 26.35 -13.85
C ASP A 152 11.73 27.85 -13.52
N LYS A 153 11.40 28.14 -12.26
CA LYS A 153 11.08 29.51 -11.80
C LYS A 153 12.26 30.46 -11.85
N ASN A 154 13.47 29.95 -11.64
CA ASN A 154 14.69 30.73 -11.62
C ASN A 154 15.44 30.71 -12.96
N GLY A 155 15.07 29.83 -13.90
CA GLY A 155 15.63 29.75 -15.25
C GLY A 155 17.02 29.12 -15.30
N ASP A 156 17.43 28.32 -14.31
CA ASP A 156 18.76 27.71 -14.23
C ASP A 156 18.82 26.31 -14.89
N GLY A 157 17.67 25.75 -15.29
CA GLY A 157 17.56 24.46 -15.96
C GLY A 157 17.67 23.27 -15.01
N LYS A 158 17.58 23.49 -13.70
CA LYS A 158 17.56 22.45 -12.67
C LYS A 158 16.19 22.42 -11.98
N LEU A 159 15.82 21.26 -11.44
CA LEU A 159 14.60 21.11 -10.67
C LEU A 159 14.89 21.29 -9.18
N GLN A 160 14.43 22.40 -8.60
CA GLN A 160 14.53 22.67 -7.17
C GLN A 160 13.47 21.85 -6.41
N LEU A 161 13.89 20.67 -5.94
CA LEU A 161 13.04 19.63 -5.37
C LEU A 161 13.07 19.62 -3.84
N VAL A 162 11.91 19.44 -3.22
CA VAL A 162 11.80 18.96 -1.83
C VAL A 162 11.15 17.58 -1.80
N TYR A 163 11.66 16.68 -0.95
CA TYR A 163 11.18 15.30 -0.88
C TYR A 163 10.78 14.89 0.56
N LEU A 164 9.55 14.38 0.71
CA LEU A 164 9.04 13.81 1.95
C LEU A 164 9.12 12.29 1.90
N MET A 165 10.08 11.73 2.63
CA MET A 165 10.30 10.29 2.75
C MET A 165 9.33 9.68 3.77
N GLY A 166 8.99 8.42 3.58
CA GLY A 166 8.20 7.64 4.55
C GLY A 166 9.00 7.20 5.78
N ASP A 167 8.41 6.30 6.57
CA ASP A 167 9.10 5.66 7.71
C ASP A 167 10.33 4.89 7.21
N PRO A 168 11.54 5.20 7.68
CA PRO A 168 12.76 4.49 7.29
C PRO A 168 12.74 2.98 7.56
N GLY A 169 11.91 2.51 8.49
CA GLY A 169 11.71 1.09 8.77
C GLY A 169 10.82 0.36 7.77
N HIS A 170 10.21 1.09 6.81
CA HIS A 170 9.36 0.49 5.79
C HIS A 170 10.17 0.20 4.51
N THR A 171 9.99 -0.99 3.94
CA THR A 171 10.76 -1.47 2.76
C THR A 171 10.63 -0.59 1.53
N ALA A 172 9.50 0.13 1.37
CA ALA A 172 9.30 1.03 0.23
C ALA A 172 9.91 2.43 0.41
N SER A 173 10.29 2.84 1.63
CA SER A 173 10.64 4.23 1.93
C SER A 173 11.87 4.71 1.17
N GLN A 174 12.99 4.03 1.34
CA GLN A 174 14.24 4.38 0.67
C GLN A 174 14.18 4.13 -0.85
N PRO A 175 13.67 2.98 -1.34
CA PRO A 175 13.54 2.76 -2.78
C PRO A 175 12.71 3.82 -3.49
N ARG A 176 11.56 4.25 -2.95
CA ARG A 176 10.77 5.34 -3.54
C ARG A 176 11.60 6.61 -3.73
N CYS A 177 12.39 6.98 -2.73
CA CYS A 177 13.26 8.15 -2.80
C CYS A 177 14.35 8.01 -3.87
N ASP A 178 15.06 6.88 -3.88
CA ASP A 178 16.19 6.64 -4.76
C ASP A 178 15.74 6.52 -6.22
N TYR A 179 14.70 5.74 -6.50
CA TYR A 179 14.19 5.56 -7.86
C TYR A 179 13.53 6.82 -8.43
N LEU A 180 12.87 7.65 -7.60
CA LEU A 180 12.36 8.94 -8.05
C LEU A 180 13.52 9.79 -8.60
N LYS A 181 14.55 10.00 -7.80
CA LYS A 181 15.68 10.85 -8.16
C LYS A 181 16.42 10.30 -9.37
N SER A 182 16.78 9.02 -9.36
CA SER A 182 17.51 8.40 -10.47
C SER A 182 16.71 8.43 -11.78
N THR A 183 15.38 8.21 -11.74
CA THR A 183 14.55 8.26 -12.95
C THR A 183 14.49 9.67 -13.55
N ILE A 184 14.40 10.70 -12.71
CA ILE A 184 14.42 12.11 -13.16
C ILE A 184 15.78 12.48 -13.76
N GLU A 185 16.86 12.08 -13.10
CA GLU A 185 18.25 12.34 -13.56
C GLU A 185 18.56 11.59 -14.86
N ASP A 186 18.11 10.33 -14.99
CA ASP A 186 18.26 9.54 -16.22
C ASP A 186 17.49 10.15 -17.41
N ALA A 187 16.43 10.91 -17.15
CA ALA A 187 15.73 11.69 -18.18
C ALA A 187 16.46 12.99 -18.57
N GLY A 188 17.63 13.27 -17.99
CA GLY A 188 18.48 14.42 -18.27
C GLY A 188 18.08 15.69 -17.51
N ILE A 189 17.27 15.58 -16.45
CA ILE A 189 16.86 16.69 -15.58
C ILE A 189 17.78 16.69 -14.35
N GLU A 190 18.57 17.73 -14.17
CA GLU A 190 19.41 17.88 -12.98
C GLU A 190 18.54 18.30 -11.79
N ILE A 191 18.67 17.58 -10.67
CA ILE A 191 17.95 17.89 -9.43
C ILE A 191 18.83 18.76 -8.53
N ASP A 192 18.28 19.91 -8.10
CA ASP A 192 18.78 20.66 -6.95
C ASP A 192 17.90 20.31 -5.73
N LEU A 193 18.39 19.39 -4.91
CA LEU A 193 17.64 18.91 -3.74
C LEU A 193 17.72 19.91 -2.60
N LEU A 194 16.71 20.78 -2.46
CA LEU A 194 16.65 21.81 -1.42
C LEU A 194 16.49 21.22 -0.03
N ALA A 195 15.66 20.18 0.10
CA ALA A 195 15.41 19.51 1.37
C ALA A 195 14.86 18.09 1.18
N GLU A 196 15.22 17.22 2.11
CA GLU A 196 14.73 15.86 2.24
C GLU A 196 14.67 15.49 3.72
N ASP A 197 13.54 14.96 4.17
CA ASP A 197 13.38 14.42 5.53
C ASP A 197 12.21 13.44 5.57
N THR A 198 12.10 12.67 6.66
CA THR A 198 10.99 11.74 6.83
C THR A 198 9.75 12.43 7.36
N GLY A 199 8.62 12.20 6.68
CA GLY A 199 7.27 12.52 7.16
C GLY A 199 6.58 11.33 7.83
N MET A 200 7.25 10.17 7.95
CA MET A 200 6.78 8.97 8.68
C MET A 200 5.44 8.43 8.18
N TRP A 201 5.06 8.65 6.93
CA TRP A 201 3.74 8.36 6.33
C TRP A 201 2.58 9.15 6.94
N VAL A 202 2.86 10.19 7.73
CA VAL A 202 1.88 10.92 8.55
C VAL A 202 1.71 12.35 8.08
N THR A 203 0.45 12.76 7.84
CA THR A 203 0.08 14.11 7.38
C THR A 203 0.63 15.22 8.29
N ALA A 204 0.50 15.07 9.61
CA ALA A 204 0.93 16.10 10.55
C ALA A 204 2.44 16.29 10.58
N THR A 205 3.20 15.17 10.53
CA THR A 205 4.68 15.22 10.50
C THR A 205 5.17 15.83 9.19
N ALA A 206 4.57 15.44 8.06
CA ALA A 206 4.90 16.00 6.75
C ALA A 206 4.61 17.50 6.67
N LYS A 207 3.45 17.92 7.23
CA LYS A 207 3.11 19.35 7.32
C LYS A 207 4.16 20.13 8.10
N GLU A 208 4.58 19.64 9.25
CA GLU A 208 5.62 20.32 10.07
C GLU A 208 6.95 20.48 9.29
N LYS A 209 7.38 19.44 8.58
CA LYS A 209 8.57 19.52 7.71
C LYS A 209 8.41 20.55 6.60
N MET A 210 7.27 20.49 5.89
CA MET A 210 7.00 21.38 4.77
C MET A 210 6.81 22.83 5.23
N ASP A 211 6.20 23.11 6.38
CA ASP A 211 6.10 24.46 6.98
C ASP A 211 7.50 25.08 7.15
N ALA A 212 8.46 24.29 7.66
CA ALA A 212 9.84 24.73 7.81
C ALA A 212 10.53 24.99 6.45
N TRP A 213 10.30 24.14 5.46
CA TRP A 213 10.88 24.28 4.13
C TRP A 213 10.33 25.47 3.35
N VAL A 214 9.00 25.65 3.37
CA VAL A 214 8.36 26.83 2.75
C VAL A 214 8.84 28.12 3.40
N SER A 215 8.98 28.13 4.72
CA SER A 215 9.52 29.30 5.44
C SER A 215 10.96 29.62 5.06
N LYS A 216 11.77 28.59 4.73
CA LYS A 216 13.19 28.75 4.38
C LYS A 216 13.41 29.07 2.91
N TYR A 217 12.70 28.35 2.02
CA TYR A 217 12.97 28.38 0.59
C TYR A 217 11.90 29.14 -0.21
N GLY A 218 10.63 29.14 0.26
CA GLY A 218 9.54 29.89 -0.36
C GLY A 218 9.42 29.67 -1.87
N ASP A 219 9.59 30.73 -2.65
CA ASP A 219 9.47 30.71 -4.10
C ASP A 219 10.57 29.91 -4.82
N GLU A 220 11.63 29.51 -4.11
CA GLU A 220 12.67 28.65 -4.69
C GLU A 220 12.17 27.21 -4.91
N ILE A 221 11.12 26.77 -4.20
CA ILE A 221 10.58 25.42 -4.35
C ILE A 221 9.81 25.31 -5.67
N GLU A 222 10.25 24.43 -6.54
CA GLU A 222 9.64 24.18 -7.85
C GLU A 222 8.82 22.91 -7.89
N CYS A 223 9.11 21.94 -7.01
CA CYS A 223 8.39 20.68 -6.93
C CYS A 223 8.47 20.10 -5.51
N CYS A 224 7.37 19.54 -5.05
CA CYS A 224 7.29 18.73 -3.84
C CYS A 224 6.85 17.32 -4.20
N VAL A 225 7.66 16.33 -3.84
CA VAL A 225 7.30 14.92 -3.99
C VAL A 225 7.20 14.27 -2.62
N ALA A 226 6.09 13.59 -2.39
CA ALA A 226 5.85 12.84 -1.16
C ALA A 226 5.76 11.34 -1.45
N GLY A 227 6.36 10.54 -0.58
CA GLY A 227 6.37 9.08 -0.69
C GLY A 227 4.98 8.44 -0.52
N ASN A 228 3.98 9.18 0.01
CA ASN A 228 2.57 8.80 0.01
C ASN A 228 1.62 10.00 0.04
N ASP A 229 0.32 9.75 -0.14
CA ASP A 229 -0.72 10.78 -0.20
C ASP A 229 -0.95 11.49 1.13
N ALA A 230 -0.87 10.79 2.25
CA ALA A 230 -1.03 11.42 3.57
C ALA A 230 0.02 12.53 3.78
N MET A 231 1.25 12.28 3.35
CA MET A 231 2.32 13.29 3.39
C MET A 231 2.13 14.39 2.34
N ALA A 232 1.63 14.06 1.14
CA ALA A 232 1.30 15.04 0.11
C ALA A 232 0.23 16.03 0.59
N LEU A 233 -0.82 15.54 1.27
CA LEU A 233 -1.85 16.38 1.90
C LEU A 233 -1.30 17.26 3.03
N GLY A 234 -0.32 16.74 3.78
CA GLY A 234 0.42 17.53 4.76
C GLY A 234 1.22 18.67 4.12
N ALA A 235 1.92 18.37 3.02
CA ALA A 235 2.65 19.36 2.24
C ALA A 235 1.70 20.42 1.66
N LEU A 236 0.57 20.02 1.07
CA LEU A 236 -0.44 20.94 0.57
C LEU A 236 -0.91 21.91 1.66
N SER A 237 -1.28 21.38 2.82
CA SER A 237 -1.72 22.22 3.95
C SER A 237 -0.67 23.24 4.37
N ALA A 238 0.62 22.91 4.31
CA ALA A 238 1.71 23.83 4.64
C ALA A 238 1.89 24.93 3.58
N VAL A 239 1.88 24.56 2.28
CA VAL A 239 2.04 25.55 1.20
C VAL A 239 0.86 26.49 1.11
N GLU A 240 -0.37 25.99 1.28
CA GLU A 240 -1.59 26.82 1.32
C GLU A 240 -1.57 27.84 2.47
N ALA A 241 -1.14 27.41 3.67
CA ALA A 241 -0.97 28.31 4.81
C ALA A 241 0.04 29.42 4.56
N ALA A 242 1.02 29.19 3.68
CA ALA A 242 2.00 30.17 3.25
C ALA A 242 1.58 30.99 2.00
N GLY A 243 0.37 30.74 1.47
CA GLY A 243 -0.18 31.46 0.31
C GLY A 243 0.25 30.92 -1.04
N PHE A 244 0.69 29.66 -1.10
CA PHE A 244 0.93 28.91 -2.35
C PHE A 244 -0.29 28.05 -2.68
N ASN A 245 -0.40 27.60 -3.92
CA ASN A 245 -1.46 26.71 -4.41
C ASN A 245 -2.91 27.18 -4.15
N THR A 246 -3.12 28.47 -3.88
CA THR A 246 -4.44 29.05 -3.59
C THR A 246 -5.11 29.71 -4.81
N ASP A 247 -4.33 30.04 -5.85
CA ASP A 247 -4.77 30.82 -7.00
C ASP A 247 -4.78 29.99 -8.30
N GLY A 248 -4.76 28.66 -8.19
CA GLY A 248 -4.76 27.73 -9.34
C GLY A 248 -3.36 27.41 -9.87
N GLU A 249 -3.32 26.46 -10.80
CA GLU A 249 -2.10 25.90 -11.37
C GLU A 249 -1.30 26.89 -12.23
N GLU A 250 -1.96 27.88 -12.82
CA GLU A 250 -1.37 28.95 -13.65
C GLU A 250 -0.65 30.01 -12.82
N SER A 251 -0.76 29.94 -11.48
CA SER A 251 -0.15 30.92 -10.59
C SER A 251 1.36 30.72 -10.47
N SER A 252 2.15 31.80 -10.47
CA SER A 252 3.57 31.75 -10.17
C SER A 252 3.89 31.24 -8.75
N LYS A 253 2.87 31.19 -7.89
CA LYS A 253 2.94 30.61 -6.54
C LYS A 253 2.45 29.14 -6.48
N TYR A 254 2.28 28.51 -7.62
CA TYR A 254 1.96 27.10 -7.65
C TYR A 254 3.24 26.26 -7.43
N ILE A 255 3.13 25.27 -6.57
CA ILE A 255 4.14 24.24 -6.34
C ILE A 255 3.49 22.91 -6.69
N PRO A 256 3.88 22.24 -7.78
CA PRO A 256 3.42 20.91 -8.11
C PRO A 256 3.70 19.93 -6.96
N ILE A 257 2.68 19.16 -6.55
CA ILE A 257 2.77 18.19 -5.46
C ILE A 257 2.31 16.83 -5.98
N TYR A 258 3.10 15.80 -5.74
CA TYR A 258 2.84 14.42 -6.16
C TYR A 258 2.84 13.48 -4.97
N GLY A 259 1.88 12.55 -4.96
CA GLY A 259 1.74 11.50 -3.94
C GLY A 259 1.88 10.09 -4.51
N ILE A 260 1.64 9.12 -3.66
CA ILE A 260 1.42 7.69 -3.98
C ILE A 260 0.31 7.19 -3.05
N ASP A 261 -0.57 6.39 -3.54
CA ASP A 261 -1.69 5.59 -3.06
C ASP A 261 -2.99 5.91 -3.84
N ALA A 262 -3.16 7.13 -4.32
CA ALA A 262 -4.38 7.69 -4.91
C ALA A 262 -5.62 7.44 -4.04
N LEU A 263 -5.50 7.76 -2.75
CA LEU A 263 -6.57 7.62 -1.76
C LEU A 263 -7.74 8.56 -2.05
N PRO A 264 -8.98 8.22 -1.61
CA PRO A 264 -10.15 9.08 -1.82
C PRO A 264 -9.93 10.54 -1.38
N GLU A 265 -9.18 10.76 -0.32
CA GLU A 265 -8.90 12.08 0.27
C GLU A 265 -8.09 12.99 -0.68
N ILE A 266 -7.20 12.41 -1.51
CA ILE A 266 -6.37 13.18 -2.44
C ILE A 266 -7.08 13.41 -3.78
N LEU A 267 -8.02 12.55 -4.18
CA LEU A 267 -8.65 12.62 -5.50
C LEU A 267 -9.37 13.95 -5.73
N SER A 268 -10.08 14.46 -4.72
CA SER A 268 -10.72 15.78 -4.79
C SER A 268 -9.71 16.91 -4.96
N LYS A 269 -8.51 16.77 -4.40
CA LYS A 269 -7.42 17.75 -4.52
C LYS A 269 -6.75 17.71 -5.88
N ILE A 270 -6.68 16.54 -6.50
CA ILE A 270 -6.23 16.40 -7.90
C ILE A 270 -7.30 17.01 -8.84
N GLU A 271 -8.58 16.73 -8.60
CA GLU A 271 -9.69 17.25 -9.39
C GLU A 271 -9.73 18.80 -9.38
N SER A 272 -9.48 19.41 -8.22
CA SER A 272 -9.44 20.88 -8.09
C SER A 272 -8.12 21.52 -8.54
N GLY A 273 -7.06 20.73 -8.80
CA GLY A 273 -5.74 21.20 -9.19
C GLY A 273 -4.85 21.69 -8.04
N GLU A 274 -5.25 21.45 -6.80
CA GLU A 274 -4.41 21.76 -5.63
C GLU A 274 -3.23 20.77 -5.48
N ILE A 275 -3.43 19.52 -5.91
CA ILE A 275 -2.42 18.45 -6.05
C ILE A 275 -2.31 18.10 -7.53
N THR A 276 -1.09 17.88 -8.01
CA THR A 276 -0.82 17.63 -9.43
C THR A 276 -1.15 16.19 -9.83
N GLY A 277 -0.78 15.23 -9.02
CA GLY A 277 -1.05 13.82 -9.30
C GLY A 277 -0.67 12.89 -8.16
N SER A 278 -1.06 11.63 -8.30
CA SER A 278 -0.69 10.54 -7.40
C SER A 278 -0.48 9.24 -8.20
N VAL A 279 0.05 8.23 -7.55
CA VAL A 279 0.19 6.89 -8.14
C VAL A 279 -0.75 5.94 -7.40
N LEU A 280 -1.71 5.34 -8.12
CA LEU A 280 -2.63 4.38 -7.53
C LEU A 280 -1.87 3.14 -7.05
N GLN A 281 -1.97 2.86 -5.76
CA GLN A 281 -1.70 1.58 -5.14
C GLN A 281 -3.05 0.91 -4.87
N ASP A 282 -3.39 -0.11 -5.66
CA ASP A 282 -4.75 -0.66 -5.69
C ASP A 282 -5.03 -1.58 -4.48
N ALA A 283 -5.52 -1.00 -3.39
CA ALA A 283 -5.86 -1.70 -2.16
C ALA A 283 -6.98 -2.73 -2.36
N LYS A 284 -7.94 -2.45 -3.26
CA LYS A 284 -9.08 -3.35 -3.55
C LYS A 284 -8.57 -4.64 -4.20
N THR A 285 -7.77 -4.51 -5.26
CA THR A 285 -7.19 -5.67 -5.94
C THR A 285 -6.25 -6.44 -5.02
N GLN A 286 -5.44 -5.76 -4.19
CA GLN A 286 -4.60 -6.45 -3.20
C GLN A 286 -5.45 -7.24 -2.19
N GLY A 287 -6.49 -6.64 -1.62
CA GLY A 287 -7.38 -7.32 -0.67
C GLY A 287 -8.11 -8.51 -1.29
N GLN A 288 -8.64 -8.35 -2.49
CA GLN A 288 -9.29 -9.44 -3.24
C GLN A 288 -8.30 -10.58 -3.56
N THR A 289 -7.08 -10.25 -3.94
CA THR A 289 -6.01 -11.22 -4.22
C THR A 289 -5.65 -12.02 -2.97
N ILE A 290 -5.49 -11.36 -1.82
CA ILE A 290 -5.21 -12.04 -0.53
C ILE A 290 -6.31 -13.05 -0.21
N VAL A 291 -7.58 -12.65 -0.31
CA VAL A 291 -8.71 -13.53 0.00
C VAL A 291 -8.84 -14.67 -1.01
N LYS A 292 -8.62 -14.39 -2.31
CA LYS A 292 -8.63 -15.43 -3.34
C LYS A 292 -7.51 -16.46 -3.15
N MET A 293 -6.30 -16.01 -2.81
CA MET A 293 -5.21 -16.92 -2.44
C MET A 293 -5.56 -17.77 -1.22
N ALA A 294 -6.15 -17.18 -0.19
CA ALA A 294 -6.59 -17.89 1.00
C ALA A 294 -7.68 -18.94 0.67
N GLU A 295 -8.62 -18.60 -0.19
CA GLU A 295 -9.64 -19.55 -0.69
C GLU A 295 -9.01 -20.73 -1.43
N ASN A 296 -8.07 -20.44 -2.34
CA ASN A 296 -7.36 -21.45 -3.10
C ASN A 296 -6.57 -22.39 -2.18
N LEU A 297 -5.78 -21.85 -1.26
CA LEU A 297 -4.96 -22.62 -0.31
C LEU A 297 -5.82 -23.52 0.59
N THR A 298 -6.96 -23.02 1.08
CA THR A 298 -7.88 -23.80 1.92
C THR A 298 -8.69 -24.82 1.13
N SER A 299 -8.69 -24.75 -0.19
CA SER A 299 -9.36 -25.68 -1.10
C SER A 299 -8.39 -26.66 -1.77
N GLY A 300 -7.09 -26.62 -1.41
CA GLY A 300 -6.06 -27.49 -1.96
C GLY A 300 -5.71 -27.19 -3.42
N LYS A 301 -5.95 -25.95 -3.86
CA LYS A 301 -5.57 -25.45 -5.19
C LYS A 301 -4.23 -24.75 -5.14
N ASP A 302 -3.66 -24.47 -6.33
CA ASP A 302 -2.54 -23.54 -6.47
C ASP A 302 -2.91 -22.18 -5.93
N ALA A 303 -1.99 -21.53 -5.19
CA ALA A 303 -2.25 -20.26 -4.53
C ALA A 303 -2.75 -19.17 -5.50
N VAL A 304 -2.26 -19.17 -6.74
CA VAL A 304 -2.57 -18.14 -7.75
C VAL A 304 -3.66 -18.55 -8.74
N ASP A 305 -4.32 -19.70 -8.54
CA ASP A 305 -5.36 -20.20 -9.44
C ASP A 305 -6.50 -19.19 -9.61
N GLY A 306 -6.77 -18.81 -10.87
CA GLY A 306 -7.87 -17.89 -11.23
C GLY A 306 -7.66 -16.43 -10.78
N ILE A 307 -6.43 -16.02 -10.47
CA ILE A 307 -6.09 -14.61 -10.21
C ILE A 307 -5.63 -13.97 -11.51
N GLU A 308 -6.32 -12.91 -11.93
CA GLU A 308 -6.08 -12.21 -13.19
C GLU A 308 -5.73 -10.72 -12.94
N GLY A 309 -5.10 -10.06 -13.93
CA GLY A 309 -4.77 -8.63 -13.87
C GLY A 309 -3.62 -8.28 -12.93
N VAL A 310 -2.81 -9.28 -12.57
CA VAL A 310 -1.67 -9.16 -11.66
C VAL A 310 -0.44 -9.81 -12.28
N GLU A 311 0.73 -9.49 -11.75
CA GLU A 311 1.98 -10.17 -12.09
C GLU A 311 2.31 -11.19 -11.01
N THR A 312 2.96 -12.30 -11.38
CA THR A 312 3.44 -13.30 -10.43
C THR A 312 4.96 -13.39 -10.50
N GLU A 313 5.60 -13.44 -9.35
CA GLU A 313 7.05 -13.63 -9.25
C GLU A 313 7.34 -14.85 -8.39
N GLU A 314 7.84 -15.89 -9.04
CA GLU A 314 8.02 -17.21 -8.42
C GLU A 314 9.09 -17.20 -7.31
N GLU A 315 10.23 -16.53 -7.55
CA GLU A 315 11.33 -16.45 -6.59
C GLU A 315 10.90 -15.79 -5.27
N ALA A 316 10.10 -14.73 -5.35
CA ALA A 316 9.54 -14.02 -4.21
C ALA A 316 8.27 -14.68 -3.65
N LYS A 317 7.72 -15.69 -4.35
CA LYS A 317 6.37 -16.24 -4.10
C LYS A 317 5.33 -15.14 -3.94
N ALA A 318 5.44 -14.14 -4.80
CA ALA A 318 4.66 -12.91 -4.74
C ALA A 318 3.64 -12.82 -5.88
N VAL A 319 2.47 -12.30 -5.53
CA VAL A 319 1.53 -11.71 -6.49
C VAL A 319 1.68 -10.20 -6.41
N ARG A 320 1.93 -9.56 -7.55
CA ARG A 320 2.21 -8.13 -7.63
C ARG A 320 1.10 -7.41 -8.36
N VAL A 321 0.47 -6.47 -7.67
CA VAL A 321 -0.59 -5.61 -8.21
C VAL A 321 0.05 -4.38 -8.86
N PRO A 322 -0.22 -4.06 -10.14
CA PRO A 322 0.39 -2.93 -10.82
C PRO A 322 0.03 -1.59 -10.21
N TYR A 323 1.01 -0.67 -10.21
CA TYR A 323 0.79 0.75 -9.96
C TYR A 323 0.29 1.45 -11.22
N GLN A 324 -0.47 2.54 -11.06
CA GLN A 324 -0.97 3.36 -12.18
C GLN A 324 -0.87 4.85 -11.84
N ALA A 325 -0.42 5.67 -12.80
CA ALA A 325 -0.43 7.12 -12.64
C ALA A 325 -1.88 7.64 -12.61
N ILE A 326 -2.18 8.54 -11.68
CA ILE A 326 -3.47 9.21 -11.54
C ILE A 326 -3.27 10.72 -11.63
N THR A 327 -3.93 11.30 -12.60
CA THR A 327 -4.02 12.74 -12.85
C THR A 327 -5.47 13.16 -12.98
N LYS A 328 -5.74 14.43 -13.29
CA LYS A 328 -7.11 14.91 -13.58
C LYS A 328 -7.82 14.11 -14.67
N ASP A 329 -7.07 13.59 -15.65
CA ASP A 329 -7.62 12.99 -16.85
C ASP A 329 -8.17 11.58 -16.64
N ASN A 330 -7.78 10.91 -15.53
CA ASN A 330 -8.13 9.50 -15.29
C ASN A 330 -8.56 9.19 -13.85
N LEU A 331 -9.08 10.16 -13.11
CA LEU A 331 -9.52 10.01 -11.72
C LEU A 331 -10.46 8.82 -11.48
N ASP A 332 -11.29 8.47 -12.48
CA ASP A 332 -12.27 7.38 -12.36
C ASP A 332 -11.60 6.03 -12.11
N LEU A 333 -10.36 5.82 -12.57
CA LEU A 333 -9.60 4.59 -12.27
C LEU A 333 -9.41 4.41 -10.76
N ALA A 334 -9.02 5.48 -10.06
CA ALA A 334 -8.83 5.44 -8.62
C ALA A 334 -10.16 5.45 -7.86
N LYS A 335 -11.16 6.26 -8.29
CA LYS A 335 -12.49 6.28 -7.68
C LYS A 335 -13.11 4.90 -7.64
N SER A 336 -13.06 4.14 -8.74
CA SER A 336 -13.62 2.79 -8.84
C SER A 336 -12.95 1.76 -7.91
N THR A 337 -11.73 2.02 -7.47
CA THR A 337 -10.99 1.18 -6.54
C THR A 337 -11.54 1.28 -5.12
N TYR A 338 -12.07 2.44 -4.74
CA TYR A 338 -12.48 2.73 -3.37
C TYR A 338 -14.02 2.77 -3.18
N GLU A 339 -14.80 2.59 -4.26
CA GLU A 339 -16.25 2.39 -4.21
C GLU A 339 -16.60 0.92 -3.89
#